data_7e87027230d99c04137bd6551dc1b16b
#
_entry.id   7e87027230d99c04137bd6551dc1b16b
#
_cell.length_a   1.000
_cell.length_b   1.000
_cell.length_c   1.000
_cell.angle_alpha   90.00
_cell.angle_beta   90.00
_cell.angle_gamma   90.00
#
_symmetry.space_group_name_H-M   'P 1'
#
loop_
_entity.id
_entity.type
_entity.pdbx_description
1 polymer ?
#
loop_
_entity_poly.entity_id
_entity_poly.type
_entity_poly.pdbx_seq_one_letter_code
_entity_poly.pdbx_strand_id
1 'polypeptide(L)'
;MAKVEKNLELKKAINDYCQKKGISKNELSVQIGVNAAYLSKIENEKFDEISNEVLTGIRAAISLKSSAEVFQTRDLTSVFNLCDFTRKYNLMTGLTADTGMGKTTSLRAYSMRENVFFVTVDKTMNAKRLLVSILKAMGVRFDGTMHDIMLKVAEELNRLESPLLIIDEAGKMNHVMLLYLHDLREYTRENCGIVLSGMPYFKRNLQAFSEKEKEGYAEFYRRINVWQGFKGLSREETEVICLDNGITGNLKPYYGLRFADLMNKILLDQITNDKL
;
A
#
# COMPACT_ATOMS: atom_id res chain seq x y z
N MET A 1 -16.67 26.78 12.84
CA MET A 1 -16.86 26.83 11.37
C MET A 1 -15.99 25.81 10.65
N ALA A 2 -14.67 25.80 10.74
CA ALA A 2 -13.80 24.87 9.98
C ALA A 2 -14.06 23.36 10.19
N LYS A 3 -14.57 22.91 11.36
CA LYS A 3 -14.88 21.49 11.61
C LYS A 3 -16.16 21.04 10.91
N VAL A 4 -17.16 21.91 10.86
CA VAL A 4 -18.44 21.64 10.17
C VAL A 4 -18.25 21.61 8.66
N GLU A 5 -17.49 22.57 8.10
CA GLU A 5 -17.14 22.57 6.67
C GLU A 5 -16.42 21.29 6.24
N LYS A 6 -15.39 20.86 6.97
CA LYS A 6 -14.67 19.60 6.69
C LYS A 6 -15.57 18.35 6.75
N ASN A 7 -16.61 18.35 7.56
CA ASN A 7 -17.54 17.22 7.65
C ASN A 7 -18.53 17.21 6.47
N LEU A 8 -18.96 18.38 6.01
CA LEU A 8 -19.81 18.50 4.80
C LEU A 8 -19.03 18.16 3.54
N GLU A 9 -17.74 18.53 3.47
CA GLU A 9 -16.85 18.10 2.39
C GLU A 9 -16.72 16.57 2.35
N LEU A 10 -16.62 15.89 3.50
CA LEU A 10 -16.58 14.44 3.56
C LEU A 10 -17.88 13.80 3.03
N LYS A 11 -19.05 14.32 3.42
CA LYS A 11 -20.35 13.86 2.90
C LYS A 11 -20.40 14.01 1.38
N LYS A 12 -19.99 15.16 0.85
CA LYS A 12 -19.94 15.41 -0.59
C LYS A 12 -18.99 14.42 -1.29
N ALA A 13 -17.78 14.23 -0.78
CA ALA A 13 -16.81 13.29 -1.36
C ALA A 13 -17.31 11.84 -1.38
N ILE A 14 -18.05 11.38 -0.35
CA ILE A 14 -18.69 10.06 -0.32
C ILE A 14 -19.75 9.96 -1.43
N ASN A 15 -20.62 10.96 -1.56
CA ASN A 15 -21.70 10.96 -2.55
C ASN A 15 -21.15 11.00 -3.98
N ASP A 16 -20.18 11.89 -4.25
CA ASP A 16 -19.52 12.02 -5.56
C ASP A 16 -18.83 10.70 -5.93
N TYR A 17 -18.13 10.05 -4.97
CA TYR A 17 -17.51 8.75 -5.21
C TYR A 17 -18.52 7.65 -5.54
N CYS A 18 -19.61 7.53 -4.75
CA CYS A 18 -20.66 6.54 -4.99
C CYS A 18 -21.33 6.75 -6.35
N GLN A 19 -21.63 8.00 -6.71
CA GLN A 19 -22.24 8.35 -7.98
C GLN A 19 -21.31 8.05 -9.16
N LYS A 20 -20.05 8.44 -9.08
CA LYS A 20 -19.04 8.18 -10.13
C LYS A 20 -18.81 6.69 -10.37
N LYS A 21 -18.87 5.88 -9.33
CA LYS A 21 -18.63 4.42 -9.41
C LYS A 21 -19.91 3.59 -9.59
N GLY A 22 -21.09 4.20 -9.52
CA GLY A 22 -22.37 3.49 -9.62
C GLY A 22 -22.61 2.50 -8.48
N ILE A 23 -22.02 2.74 -7.29
CA ILE A 23 -22.13 1.86 -6.13
C ILE A 23 -22.98 2.48 -5.02
N SER A 24 -23.62 1.63 -4.23
CA SER A 24 -24.34 2.04 -3.03
C SER A 24 -23.38 2.39 -1.87
N LYS A 25 -23.88 3.14 -0.88
CA LYS A 25 -23.11 3.42 0.36
C LYS A 25 -22.81 2.16 1.17
N ASN A 26 -23.69 1.15 1.10
CA ASN A 26 -23.44 -0.14 1.75
C ASN A 26 -22.27 -0.87 1.07
N GLU A 27 -22.21 -0.89 -0.25
CA GLU A 27 -21.05 -1.45 -0.97
C GLU A 27 -19.78 -0.67 -0.69
N LEU A 28 -19.86 0.67 -0.63
CA LEU A 28 -18.73 1.50 -0.23
C LEU A 28 -18.26 1.15 1.19
N SER A 29 -19.17 0.97 2.15
CA SER A 29 -18.82 0.64 3.54
C SER A 29 -18.02 -0.66 3.64
N VAL A 30 -18.42 -1.68 2.88
CA VAL A 30 -17.67 -2.94 2.75
C VAL A 30 -16.29 -2.70 2.14
N GLN A 31 -16.23 -1.91 1.07
CA GLN A 31 -14.98 -1.61 0.37
C GLN A 31 -13.96 -0.83 1.21
N ILE A 32 -14.40 0.02 2.14
CA ILE A 32 -13.51 0.81 3.02
C ILE A 32 -13.37 0.20 4.41
N GLY A 33 -14.00 -0.97 4.66
CA GLY A 33 -13.89 -1.70 5.93
C GLY A 33 -14.52 -0.99 7.13
N VAL A 34 -15.59 -0.18 6.92
CA VAL A 34 -16.29 0.52 8.00
C VAL A 34 -17.73 0.04 8.10
N ASN A 35 -18.32 0.17 9.30
CA ASN A 35 -19.73 -0.14 9.48
C ASN A 35 -20.63 0.81 8.66
N ALA A 36 -21.58 0.26 7.90
CA ALA A 36 -22.53 1.02 7.08
C ALA A 36 -23.31 2.08 7.89
N ALA A 37 -23.52 1.84 9.17
CA ALA A 37 -24.17 2.80 10.08
C ALA A 37 -23.42 4.15 10.14
N TYR A 38 -22.09 4.16 10.02
CA TYR A 38 -21.33 5.41 10.00
C TYR A 38 -21.57 6.21 8.73
N LEU A 39 -21.64 5.56 7.56
CA LEU A 39 -21.97 6.25 6.31
C LEU A 39 -23.40 6.79 6.33
N SER A 40 -24.34 6.05 6.91
CA SER A 40 -25.72 6.53 7.14
C SER A 40 -25.76 7.75 8.07
N LYS A 41 -25.00 7.77 9.15
CA LYS A 41 -24.89 8.92 10.07
C LYS A 41 -24.28 10.14 9.37
N ILE A 42 -23.23 9.96 8.54
CA ILE A 42 -22.63 11.04 7.75
C ILE A 42 -23.65 11.61 6.76
N GLU A 43 -24.43 10.76 6.10
CA GLU A 43 -25.49 11.21 5.19
C GLU A 43 -26.53 12.07 5.87
N ASN A 44 -26.94 11.67 7.07
CA ASN A 44 -27.91 12.39 7.88
C ASN A 44 -27.28 13.52 8.72
N GLU A 45 -26.00 13.87 8.46
CA GLU A 45 -25.25 14.97 9.11
C GLU A 45 -25.10 14.80 10.63
N LYS A 46 -25.26 13.59 11.16
CA LYS A 46 -25.11 13.23 12.56
C LYS A 46 -23.64 13.02 12.94
N PHE A 47 -22.78 13.99 12.64
CA PHE A 47 -21.34 13.88 12.85
C PHE A 47 -20.92 13.77 14.32
N ASP A 48 -21.72 14.34 15.22
CA ASP A 48 -21.46 14.31 16.66
C ASP A 48 -21.63 12.91 17.28
N GLU A 49 -22.33 12.03 16.57
CA GLU A 49 -22.48 10.61 16.95
C GLU A 49 -21.32 9.72 16.44
N ILE A 50 -20.30 10.30 15.84
CA ILE A 50 -19.15 9.57 15.24
C ILE A 50 -17.86 10.11 15.86
N SER A 51 -16.99 9.20 16.34
CA SER A 51 -15.70 9.63 16.88
C SER A 51 -14.82 10.29 15.81
N ASN A 52 -13.96 11.24 16.21
CA ASN A 52 -13.03 11.90 15.29
C ASN A 52 -12.05 10.92 14.63
N GLU A 53 -11.72 9.82 15.30
CA GLU A 53 -10.84 8.77 14.77
C GLU A 53 -11.50 8.06 13.59
N VAL A 54 -12.78 7.70 13.72
CA VAL A 54 -13.56 7.07 12.64
C VAL A 54 -13.74 8.02 11.46
N LEU A 55 -14.12 9.30 11.73
CA LEU A 55 -14.24 10.31 10.67
C LEU A 55 -12.92 10.51 9.91
N THR A 56 -11.79 10.53 10.63
CA THR A 56 -10.46 10.65 10.04
C THR A 56 -10.10 9.41 9.22
N GLY A 57 -10.43 8.21 9.71
CA GLY A 57 -10.25 6.96 8.97
C GLY A 57 -11.06 6.92 7.68
N ILE A 58 -12.34 7.31 7.74
CA ILE A 58 -13.21 7.38 6.55
C ILE A 58 -12.68 8.42 5.55
N ARG A 59 -12.25 9.61 6.00
CA ARG A 59 -11.63 10.62 5.13
C ARG A 59 -10.40 10.08 4.43
N ALA A 60 -9.50 9.44 5.18
CA ALA A 60 -8.30 8.84 4.62
C ALA A 60 -8.65 7.76 3.58
N ALA A 61 -9.61 6.90 3.87
CA ALA A 61 -10.06 5.85 2.96
C ALA A 61 -10.69 6.42 1.68
N ILE A 62 -11.56 7.45 1.80
CA ILE A 62 -12.17 8.12 0.65
C ILE A 62 -11.13 8.94 -0.13
N SER A 63 -10.26 9.67 0.55
CA SER A 63 -9.19 10.43 -0.10
C SER A 63 -8.20 9.52 -0.84
N LEU A 64 -7.85 8.37 -0.26
CA LEU A 64 -7.05 7.35 -0.94
C LEU A 64 -7.77 6.77 -2.16
N LYS A 65 -9.10 6.62 -2.11
CA LYS A 65 -9.90 6.13 -3.25
C LYS A 65 -10.23 7.21 -4.28
N SER A 66 -10.33 8.47 -3.87
CA SER A 66 -10.58 9.60 -4.78
C SER A 66 -9.31 10.19 -5.38
N SER A 67 -8.19 10.10 -4.67
CA SER A 67 -6.87 10.56 -5.16
C SER A 67 -6.07 9.50 -5.89
N ALA A 68 -6.43 8.22 -5.72
CA ALA A 68 -5.93 7.11 -6.49
C ALA A 68 -7.12 6.48 -7.23
N GLU A 69 -7.46 6.97 -8.41
CA GLU A 69 -8.04 6.11 -9.40
C GLU A 69 -7.05 4.97 -9.59
N VAL A 70 -7.31 3.85 -8.90
CA VAL A 70 -6.47 2.66 -9.05
C VAL A 70 -6.90 2.06 -10.39
N PHE A 71 -6.29 2.55 -11.45
CA PHE A 71 -6.49 2.00 -12.78
C PHE A 71 -6.14 0.52 -12.77
N GLN A 72 -7.00 -0.30 -13.35
CA GLN A 72 -6.80 -1.74 -13.49
C GLN A 72 -5.68 -1.98 -14.50
N THR A 73 -4.44 -1.92 -14.03
CA THR A 73 -3.25 -2.17 -14.83
C THR A 73 -2.76 -3.61 -14.63
N ARG A 74 -1.99 -4.11 -15.60
CA ARG A 74 -1.30 -5.41 -15.49
C ARG A 74 -0.42 -5.47 -14.26
N ASP A 75 0.27 -4.38 -13.96
CA ASP A 75 1.14 -4.29 -12.80
C ASP A 75 0.35 -4.34 -11.49
N LEU A 76 -0.81 -3.68 -11.40
CA LEU A 76 -1.71 -3.78 -10.27
C LEU A 76 -2.18 -5.23 -10.04
N THR A 77 -2.70 -5.86 -11.10
CA THR A 77 -3.15 -7.27 -11.06
C THR A 77 -2.01 -8.19 -10.63
N SER A 78 -0.82 -7.95 -11.14
CA SER A 78 0.40 -8.68 -10.83
C SER A 78 0.80 -8.57 -9.35
N VAL A 79 0.68 -7.37 -8.75
CA VAL A 79 0.90 -7.16 -7.30
C VAL A 79 -0.12 -7.91 -6.48
N PHE A 80 -1.40 -7.87 -6.86
CA PHE A 80 -2.45 -8.58 -6.14
C PHE A 80 -2.20 -10.09 -6.15
N ASN A 81 -1.88 -10.65 -7.32
CA ASN A 81 -1.53 -12.06 -7.46
C ASN A 81 -0.29 -12.44 -6.63
N LEU A 82 0.75 -11.60 -6.60
CA LEU A 82 1.92 -11.82 -5.76
C LEU A 82 1.55 -11.83 -4.28
N CYS A 83 0.75 -10.88 -3.82
CA CYS A 83 0.31 -10.79 -2.43
C CYS A 83 -0.56 -12.00 -2.05
N ASP A 84 -1.53 -12.38 -2.91
CA ASP A 84 -2.36 -13.57 -2.70
C ASP A 84 -1.51 -14.85 -2.64
N PHE A 85 -0.55 -15.00 -3.56
CA PHE A 85 0.41 -16.12 -3.58
C PHE A 85 1.28 -16.15 -2.31
N THR A 86 1.85 -15.01 -1.93
CA THR A 86 2.69 -14.85 -0.73
C THR A 86 1.93 -15.24 0.53
N ARG A 87 0.68 -14.80 0.62
CA ARG A 87 -0.23 -15.06 1.73
C ARG A 87 -0.63 -16.53 1.82
N LYS A 88 -1.03 -17.10 0.67
CA LYS A 88 -1.50 -18.49 0.58
C LYS A 88 -0.43 -19.52 0.99
N TYR A 89 0.83 -19.24 0.66
CA TYR A 89 1.94 -20.17 0.88
C TYR A 89 2.89 -19.72 1.99
N ASN A 90 2.52 -18.70 2.76
CA ASN A 90 3.32 -18.14 3.85
C ASN A 90 4.77 -17.86 3.41
N LEU A 91 4.96 -17.23 2.27
CA LEU A 91 6.28 -16.99 1.69
C LEU A 91 6.84 -15.61 2.09
N MET A 92 8.13 -15.42 1.87
CA MET A 92 8.72 -14.10 1.75
C MET A 92 8.98 -13.81 0.27
N THR A 93 8.46 -12.70 -0.25
CA THR A 93 8.59 -12.33 -1.67
C THR A 93 9.08 -10.90 -1.82
N GLY A 94 9.75 -10.63 -2.94
CA GLY A 94 10.27 -9.32 -3.29
C GLY A 94 9.53 -8.69 -4.48
N LEU A 95 9.16 -7.44 -4.36
CA LEU A 95 8.58 -6.63 -5.42
C LEU A 95 9.53 -5.48 -5.76
N THR A 96 9.93 -5.39 -7.02
CA THR A 96 10.81 -4.31 -7.46
C THR A 96 10.23 -3.57 -8.65
N ALA A 97 10.30 -2.24 -8.60
CA ALA A 97 10.02 -1.38 -9.75
C ALA A 97 10.67 -0.01 -9.54
N ASP A 98 10.86 0.73 -10.61
CA ASP A 98 11.37 2.08 -10.54
C ASP A 98 10.40 3.03 -9.83
N THR A 99 10.90 4.22 -9.50
CA THR A 99 10.06 5.27 -8.90
C THR A 99 8.96 5.70 -9.88
N GLY A 100 7.80 6.05 -9.35
CA GLY A 100 6.68 6.51 -10.16
C GLY A 100 5.91 5.43 -10.92
N MET A 101 6.22 4.15 -10.75
CA MET A 101 5.49 3.05 -11.42
C MET A 101 4.24 2.57 -10.65
N GLY A 102 3.93 3.12 -9.48
CA GLY A 102 2.71 2.79 -8.74
C GLY A 102 2.83 1.68 -7.70
N LYS A 103 4.05 1.22 -7.32
CA LYS A 103 4.27 0.18 -6.27
C LYS A 103 3.48 0.44 -4.99
N THR A 104 3.76 1.57 -4.36
CA THR A 104 3.13 1.96 -3.09
C THR A 104 1.62 2.02 -3.20
N THR A 105 1.09 2.58 -4.30
CA THR A 105 -0.34 2.68 -4.57
C THR A 105 -0.99 1.29 -4.67
N SER A 106 -0.37 0.38 -5.44
CA SER A 106 -0.86 -0.99 -5.62
C SER A 106 -0.85 -1.78 -4.31
N LEU A 107 0.24 -1.67 -3.53
CA LEU A 107 0.38 -2.35 -2.24
C LEU A 107 -0.58 -1.78 -1.18
N ARG A 108 -0.79 -0.46 -1.17
CA ARG A 108 -1.79 0.17 -0.29
C ARG A 108 -3.22 -0.26 -0.66
N ALA A 109 -3.53 -0.36 -1.96
CA ALA A 109 -4.83 -0.86 -2.40
C ALA A 109 -5.06 -2.31 -1.92
N TYR A 110 -4.03 -3.16 -1.98
CA TYR A 110 -4.11 -4.53 -1.45
C TYR A 110 -4.23 -4.55 0.07
N SER A 111 -3.53 -3.65 0.78
CA SER A 111 -3.51 -3.60 2.25
C SER A 111 -4.84 -3.20 2.90
N MET A 112 -5.85 -2.85 2.10
CA MET A 112 -7.23 -2.65 2.61
C MET A 112 -7.96 -3.97 2.93
N ARG A 113 -7.35 -5.12 2.62
CA ARG A 113 -7.89 -6.45 2.95
C ARG A 113 -7.62 -6.80 4.41
N GLU A 114 -8.45 -7.65 4.96
CA GLU A 114 -8.33 -8.15 6.32
C GLU A 114 -7.01 -8.87 6.54
N ASN A 115 -6.42 -8.71 7.72
CA ASN A 115 -5.13 -9.29 8.14
C ASN A 115 -3.94 -8.89 7.25
N VAL A 116 -4.00 -7.75 6.58
CA VAL A 116 -2.89 -7.21 5.80
C VAL A 116 -2.34 -5.94 6.46
N PHE A 117 -1.07 -5.97 6.82
CA PHE A 117 -0.40 -4.89 7.55
C PHE A 117 0.65 -4.22 6.67
N PHE A 118 0.56 -2.91 6.53
CA PHE A 118 1.41 -2.14 5.65
C PHE A 118 2.32 -1.19 6.45
N VAL A 119 3.63 -1.32 6.24
CA VAL A 119 4.65 -0.47 6.87
C VAL A 119 5.57 0.09 5.79
N THR A 120 5.86 1.38 5.86
CA THR A 120 6.85 2.04 4.99
C THR A 120 8.12 2.30 5.79
N VAL A 121 9.26 1.88 5.27
CA VAL A 121 10.57 2.14 5.87
C VAL A 121 11.10 3.50 5.43
N ASP A 122 11.57 4.30 6.39
CA ASP A 122 12.32 5.52 6.13
C ASP A 122 13.77 5.42 6.65
N LYS A 123 14.63 6.36 6.24
CA LYS A 123 16.05 6.37 6.62
C LYS A 123 16.30 6.64 8.10
N THR A 124 15.31 7.16 8.83
CA THR A 124 15.44 7.47 10.27
C THR A 124 15.07 6.29 11.15
N MET A 125 14.50 5.22 10.55
CA MET A 125 14.12 4.01 11.28
C MET A 125 15.33 3.19 11.69
N ASN A 126 15.24 2.63 12.89
CA ASN A 126 16.05 1.51 13.36
C ASN A 126 15.18 0.26 13.54
N ALA A 127 15.79 -0.86 13.92
CA ALA A 127 15.09 -2.13 14.09
C ALA A 127 13.94 -2.04 15.11
N LYS A 128 14.12 -1.35 16.24
CA LYS A 128 13.06 -1.15 17.24
C LYS A 128 11.86 -0.40 16.65
N ARG A 129 12.12 0.70 15.92
CA ARG A 129 11.07 1.49 15.28
C ARG A 129 10.33 0.69 14.19
N LEU A 130 11.03 -0.16 13.43
CA LEU A 130 10.39 -1.04 12.46
C LEU A 130 9.39 -1.98 13.14
N LEU A 131 9.81 -2.70 14.19
CA LEU A 131 8.94 -3.63 14.92
C LEU A 131 7.75 -2.91 15.59
N VAL A 132 7.99 -1.76 16.21
CA VAL A 132 6.93 -0.92 16.78
C VAL A 132 5.95 -0.44 15.69
N SER A 133 6.45 -0.10 14.49
CA SER A 133 5.59 0.29 13.37
C SER A 133 4.72 -0.86 12.87
N ILE A 134 5.22 -2.10 12.92
CA ILE A 134 4.43 -3.30 12.62
C ILE A 134 3.31 -3.46 13.65
N LEU A 135 3.60 -3.41 14.96
CA LEU A 135 2.57 -3.46 16.01
C LEU A 135 1.52 -2.35 15.84
N LYS A 136 1.99 -1.12 15.53
CA LYS A 136 1.09 0.00 15.27
C LYS A 136 0.16 -0.24 14.08
N ALA A 137 0.68 -0.83 13.00
CA ALA A 137 -0.14 -1.21 11.83
C ALA A 137 -1.18 -2.28 12.17
N MET A 138 -0.89 -3.13 13.15
CA MET A 138 -1.82 -4.14 13.71
C MET A 138 -2.81 -3.55 14.74
N GLY A 139 -2.69 -2.27 15.09
CA GLY A 139 -3.50 -1.63 16.14
C GLY A 139 -3.07 -1.98 17.56
N VAL A 140 -1.91 -2.61 17.73
CA VAL A 140 -1.39 -3.04 19.03
C VAL A 140 -0.43 -2.00 19.60
N ARG A 141 -0.64 -1.61 20.86
CA ARG A 141 0.30 -0.79 21.64
C ARG A 141 1.05 -1.69 22.61
N PHE A 142 2.35 -1.73 22.49
CA PHE A 142 3.22 -2.50 23.36
C PHE A 142 4.56 -1.79 23.53
N ASP A 143 5.07 -1.77 24.74
CA ASP A 143 6.42 -1.28 25.08
C ASP A 143 7.18 -2.37 25.83
N GLY A 144 8.47 -2.46 25.57
CA GLY A 144 9.32 -3.49 26.13
C GLY A 144 10.73 -3.45 25.56
N THR A 145 11.50 -4.47 25.93
CA THR A 145 12.83 -4.70 25.33
C THR A 145 12.67 -5.04 23.84
N MET A 146 13.77 -5.03 23.12
CA MET A 146 13.81 -5.40 21.71
C MET A 146 13.30 -6.83 21.48
N HIS A 147 13.66 -7.74 22.38
CA HIS A 147 13.24 -9.13 22.37
C HIS A 147 11.72 -9.26 22.63
N ASP A 148 11.20 -8.57 23.64
CA ASP A 148 9.76 -8.61 23.98
C ASP A 148 8.91 -8.08 22.82
N ILE A 149 9.34 -6.98 22.19
CA ILE A 149 8.64 -6.42 21.03
C ILE A 149 8.64 -7.40 19.86
N MET A 150 9.78 -8.08 19.59
CA MET A 150 9.89 -9.10 18.54
C MET A 150 8.92 -10.25 18.79
N LEU A 151 8.92 -10.80 20.00
CA LEU A 151 8.01 -11.90 20.36
C LEU A 151 6.56 -11.47 20.29
N LYS A 152 6.25 -10.22 20.69
CA LYS A 152 4.88 -9.69 20.60
C LYS A 152 4.41 -9.56 19.15
N VAL A 153 5.26 -9.06 18.25
CA VAL A 153 4.93 -9.02 16.81
C VAL A 153 4.65 -10.42 16.27
N ALA A 154 5.52 -11.39 16.60
CA ALA A 154 5.35 -12.77 16.14
C ALA A 154 4.07 -13.41 16.70
N GLU A 155 3.79 -13.21 17.99
CA GLU A 155 2.58 -13.69 18.65
C GLU A 155 1.30 -13.16 17.97
N GLU A 156 1.25 -11.83 17.73
CA GLU A 156 0.08 -11.21 17.10
C GLU A 156 -0.11 -11.68 15.65
N LEU A 157 0.97 -11.79 14.87
CA LEU A 157 0.87 -12.35 13.51
C LEU A 157 0.42 -13.80 13.53
N ASN A 158 0.93 -14.63 14.43
CA ASN A 158 0.59 -16.05 14.49
C ASN A 158 -0.84 -16.35 15.01
N ARG A 159 -1.49 -15.37 15.63
CA ARG A 159 -2.91 -15.48 16.05
C ARG A 159 -3.90 -15.27 14.93
N LEU A 160 -3.47 -14.65 13.83
CA LEU A 160 -4.35 -14.29 12.71
C LEU A 160 -4.37 -15.39 11.66
N GLU A 161 -5.46 -15.48 10.92
CA GLU A 161 -5.56 -16.37 9.78
C GLU A 161 -4.89 -15.77 8.55
N SER A 162 -3.87 -16.46 8.04
CA SER A 162 -3.13 -16.06 6.83
C SER A 162 -2.76 -14.56 6.77
N PRO A 163 -2.08 -14.01 7.78
CA PRO A 163 -1.70 -12.60 7.76
C PRO A 163 -0.65 -12.31 6.69
N LEU A 164 -0.65 -11.07 6.19
CA LEU A 164 0.36 -10.57 5.28
C LEU A 164 1.01 -9.31 5.85
N LEU A 165 2.33 -9.31 5.97
CA LEU A 165 3.11 -8.14 6.28
C LEU A 165 3.71 -7.56 5.00
N ILE A 166 3.37 -6.32 4.67
CA ILE A 166 3.93 -5.58 3.53
C ILE A 166 4.91 -4.54 4.07
N ILE A 167 6.16 -4.65 3.66
CA ILE A 167 7.22 -3.68 4.00
C ILE A 167 7.60 -2.94 2.72
N ASP A 168 7.12 -1.72 2.59
CA ASP A 168 7.45 -0.84 1.47
C ASP A 168 8.73 -0.06 1.73
N GLU A 169 9.42 0.34 0.66
CA GLU A 169 10.73 1.00 0.71
C GLU A 169 11.80 0.16 1.44
N ALA A 170 11.71 -1.17 1.35
CA ALA A 170 12.61 -2.11 2.04
C ALA A 170 14.11 -1.90 1.70
N GLY A 171 14.42 -1.29 0.56
CA GLY A 171 15.79 -0.91 0.20
C GLY A 171 16.42 0.15 1.10
N LYS A 172 15.63 0.79 2.00
CA LYS A 172 16.13 1.74 3.01
C LYS A 172 16.52 1.07 4.33
N MET A 173 16.22 -0.24 4.49
CA MET A 173 16.62 -0.98 5.68
C MET A 173 18.15 -1.07 5.79
N ASN A 174 18.64 -0.87 7.00
CA ASN A 174 20.04 -1.15 7.32
C ASN A 174 20.25 -2.63 7.66
N HIS A 175 21.50 -3.03 7.82
CA HIS A 175 21.89 -4.40 8.12
C HIS A 175 21.16 -4.99 9.35
N VAL A 176 21.13 -4.22 10.45
CA VAL A 176 20.50 -4.67 11.71
C VAL A 176 19.01 -4.93 11.52
N MET A 177 18.31 -4.07 10.76
CA MET A 177 16.90 -4.27 10.46
C MET A 177 16.67 -5.56 9.66
N LEU A 178 17.56 -5.89 8.72
CA LEU A 178 17.49 -7.13 7.94
C LEU A 178 17.63 -8.36 8.83
N LEU A 179 18.56 -8.35 9.80
CA LEU A 179 18.72 -9.45 10.76
C LEU A 179 17.46 -9.66 11.61
N TYR A 180 16.91 -8.57 12.18
CA TYR A 180 15.66 -8.69 12.95
C TYR A 180 14.47 -9.14 12.11
N LEU A 181 14.40 -8.72 10.86
CA LEU A 181 13.34 -9.18 9.95
C LEU A 181 13.54 -10.66 9.56
N HIS A 182 14.79 -11.12 9.45
CA HIS A 182 15.09 -12.53 9.27
C HIS A 182 14.58 -13.35 10.47
N ASP A 183 14.86 -12.91 11.68
CA ASP A 183 14.40 -13.59 12.90
C ASP A 183 12.87 -13.59 12.99
N LEU A 184 12.22 -12.44 12.71
CA LEU A 184 10.76 -12.37 12.65
C LEU A 184 10.19 -13.38 11.64
N ARG A 185 10.85 -13.52 10.48
CA ARG A 185 10.46 -14.53 9.48
C ARG A 185 10.52 -15.95 10.04
N GLU A 186 11.56 -16.30 10.81
CA GLU A 186 11.67 -17.63 11.41
C GLU A 186 10.55 -17.89 12.43
N TYR A 187 10.18 -16.91 13.25
CA TYR A 187 9.07 -17.00 14.20
C TYR A 187 7.68 -17.10 13.55
N THR A 188 7.52 -16.65 12.30
CA THR A 188 6.21 -16.52 11.66
C THR A 188 6.10 -17.31 10.34
N ARG A 189 7.08 -18.13 9.99
CA ARG A 189 7.19 -18.76 8.66
C ARG A 189 6.04 -19.70 8.32
N GLU A 190 5.40 -20.31 9.33
CA GLU A 190 4.31 -21.28 9.14
C GLU A 190 2.95 -20.61 8.91
N ASN A 191 2.84 -19.30 9.21
CA ASN A 191 1.54 -18.63 9.19
C ASN A 191 1.50 -17.31 8.44
N CYS A 192 2.61 -16.54 8.39
CA CYS A 192 2.62 -15.19 7.85
C CYS A 192 3.36 -15.07 6.53
N GLY A 193 2.73 -14.45 5.53
CA GLY A 193 3.40 -14.00 4.32
C GLY A 193 4.10 -12.64 4.53
N ILE A 194 5.23 -12.42 3.87
CA ILE A 194 5.96 -11.13 3.91
C ILE A 194 6.26 -10.67 2.48
N VAL A 195 5.82 -9.46 2.12
CA VAL A 195 6.17 -8.80 0.86
C VAL A 195 7.15 -7.67 1.15
N LEU A 196 8.32 -7.71 0.51
CA LEU A 196 9.34 -6.66 0.56
C LEU A 196 9.30 -5.86 -0.75
N SER A 197 8.95 -4.59 -0.68
CA SER A 197 8.90 -3.71 -1.86
C SER A 197 10.04 -2.72 -1.86
N GLY A 198 10.65 -2.51 -3.02
CA GLY A 198 11.74 -1.54 -3.14
C GLY A 198 12.09 -1.23 -4.59
N MET A 199 13.11 -0.40 -4.77
CA MET A 199 13.70 -0.12 -6.08
C MET A 199 14.56 -1.31 -6.55
N PRO A 200 14.84 -1.46 -7.85
CA PRO A 200 15.66 -2.56 -8.37
C PRO A 200 17.03 -2.72 -7.72
N TYR A 201 17.62 -1.62 -7.22
CA TYR A 201 18.89 -1.69 -6.50
C TYR A 201 18.79 -2.50 -5.19
N PHE A 202 17.62 -2.59 -4.58
CA PHE A 202 17.44 -3.37 -3.33
C PHE A 202 17.78 -4.84 -3.58
N LYS A 203 17.22 -5.45 -4.62
CA LYS A 203 17.54 -6.83 -5.01
C LYS A 203 19.03 -6.98 -5.34
N ARG A 204 19.57 -6.07 -6.17
CA ARG A 204 20.98 -6.11 -6.59
C ARG A 204 21.93 -5.99 -5.40
N ASN A 205 21.64 -5.11 -4.43
CA ASN A 205 22.47 -4.95 -3.24
C ASN A 205 22.43 -6.18 -2.34
N LEU A 206 21.23 -6.76 -2.11
CA LEU A 206 21.11 -8.01 -1.33
C LEU A 206 21.93 -9.15 -1.98
N GLN A 207 21.84 -9.30 -3.29
CA GLN A 207 22.58 -10.30 -4.04
C GLN A 207 24.09 -10.04 -3.94
N ALA A 208 24.55 -8.83 -4.21
CA ALA A 208 25.97 -8.48 -4.17
C ALA A 208 26.58 -8.63 -2.76
N PHE A 209 25.84 -8.33 -1.69
CA PHE A 209 26.31 -8.54 -0.32
C PHE A 209 26.29 -10.02 0.07
N SER A 210 25.33 -10.80 -0.44
CA SER A 210 25.33 -12.26 -0.29
C SER A 210 26.53 -12.92 -0.97
N GLU A 211 26.87 -12.51 -2.20
CA GLU A 211 28.05 -13.00 -2.95
C GLU A 211 29.38 -12.61 -2.28
N LYS A 212 29.41 -11.52 -1.54
CA LYS A 212 30.56 -11.07 -0.73
C LYS A 212 30.59 -11.69 0.68
N GLU A 213 29.76 -12.68 0.93
CA GLU A 213 29.66 -13.39 2.22
C GLU A 213 29.48 -12.45 3.42
N LYS A 214 28.81 -11.31 3.20
CA LYS A 214 28.51 -10.39 4.29
C LYS A 214 27.50 -11.04 5.23
N GLU A 215 27.79 -11.03 6.54
CA GLU A 215 27.02 -11.67 7.60
C GLU A 215 25.51 -11.44 7.45
N GLY A 216 24.72 -12.54 7.48
CA GLY A 216 23.27 -12.52 7.44
C GLY A 216 22.63 -12.22 6.06
N TYR A 217 23.41 -11.77 5.06
CA TYR A 217 22.84 -11.43 3.76
C TYR A 217 22.50 -12.66 2.90
N ALA A 218 23.34 -13.69 2.95
CA ALA A 218 23.09 -14.92 2.20
C ALA A 218 21.82 -15.63 2.71
N GLU A 219 21.69 -15.73 4.04
CA GLU A 219 20.54 -16.30 4.70
C GLU A 219 19.25 -15.51 4.38
N PHE A 220 19.32 -14.19 4.52
CA PHE A 220 18.18 -13.33 4.23
C PHE A 220 17.76 -13.38 2.76
N TYR A 221 18.73 -13.27 1.82
CA TYR A 221 18.44 -13.31 0.38
C TYR A 221 17.80 -14.63 -0.03
N ARG A 222 18.24 -15.75 0.52
CA ARG A 222 17.67 -17.08 0.27
C ARG A 222 16.24 -17.22 0.76
N ARG A 223 15.82 -16.44 1.77
CA ARG A 223 14.42 -16.46 2.28
C ARG A 223 13.44 -15.79 1.33
N ILE A 224 13.92 -14.98 0.41
CA ILE A 224 13.05 -14.32 -0.58
C ILE A 224 12.84 -15.27 -1.74
N ASN A 225 11.72 -16.01 -1.71
CA ASN A 225 11.44 -17.13 -2.61
C ASN A 225 11.20 -16.67 -4.06
N VAL A 226 10.54 -15.52 -4.25
CA VAL A 226 10.16 -15.00 -5.57
C VAL A 226 10.45 -13.52 -5.64
N TRP A 227 11.01 -13.08 -6.76
CA TRP A 227 11.17 -11.68 -7.10
C TRP A 227 10.32 -11.34 -8.32
N GLN A 228 9.48 -10.30 -8.17
CA GLN A 228 8.65 -9.79 -9.25
C GLN A 228 9.02 -8.34 -9.56
N GLY A 229 9.07 -8.01 -10.85
CA GLY A 229 9.26 -6.65 -11.35
C GLY A 229 8.01 -6.14 -12.05
N PHE A 230 7.85 -4.82 -12.14
CA PHE A 230 6.82 -4.19 -12.96
C PHE A 230 7.22 -4.17 -14.43
N LYS A 231 6.23 -4.24 -15.31
CA LYS A 231 6.39 -4.15 -16.77
C LYS A 231 6.15 -2.75 -17.31
N GLY A 232 5.54 -1.87 -16.51
CA GLY A 232 5.05 -0.56 -16.91
C GLY A 232 3.71 -0.62 -17.66
N LEU A 233 3.22 0.54 -18.04
CA LEU A 233 1.95 0.68 -18.74
C LEU A 233 2.04 0.15 -20.17
N SER A 234 1.04 -0.61 -20.60
CA SER A 234 0.84 -0.94 -22.01
C SER A 234 0.25 0.27 -22.76
N ARG A 235 0.15 0.16 -24.08
CA ARG A 235 -0.53 1.16 -24.91
C ARG A 235 -2.00 1.26 -24.54
N GLU A 236 -2.66 0.14 -24.46
CA GLU A 236 -4.09 0.03 -24.15
C GLU A 236 -4.40 0.61 -22.77
N GLU A 237 -3.55 0.31 -21.77
CA GLU A 237 -3.68 0.89 -20.42
C GLU A 237 -3.48 2.42 -20.45
N THR A 238 -2.50 2.90 -21.20
CA THR A 238 -2.28 4.36 -21.37
C THR A 238 -3.46 5.02 -22.05
N GLU A 239 -4.04 4.41 -23.07
CA GLU A 239 -5.22 4.92 -23.79
C GLU A 239 -6.44 5.03 -22.84
N VAL A 240 -6.71 3.98 -22.07
CA VAL A 240 -7.80 3.99 -21.08
C VAL A 240 -7.58 5.10 -20.05
N ILE A 241 -6.38 5.22 -19.49
CA ILE A 241 -6.06 6.27 -18.49
C ILE A 241 -6.25 7.67 -19.12
N CYS A 242 -5.79 7.89 -20.34
CA CYS A 242 -5.95 9.17 -21.03
C CYS A 242 -7.43 9.50 -21.27
N LEU A 243 -8.21 8.53 -21.76
CA LEU A 243 -9.66 8.70 -22.04
C LEU A 243 -10.44 8.98 -20.76
N ASP A 244 -10.17 8.25 -19.67
CA ASP A 244 -10.79 8.46 -18.36
C ASP A 244 -10.51 9.86 -17.79
N ASN A 245 -9.37 10.45 -18.20
CA ASN A 245 -8.99 11.82 -17.82
C ASN A 245 -9.36 12.90 -18.87
N GLY A 246 -10.20 12.54 -19.86
CA GLY A 246 -10.72 13.49 -20.86
C GLY A 246 -9.73 13.84 -21.99
N ILE A 247 -8.62 13.11 -22.13
CA ILE A 247 -7.67 13.28 -23.22
C ILE A 247 -8.11 12.44 -24.42
N THR A 248 -8.65 13.08 -25.46
CA THR A 248 -9.25 12.41 -26.63
C THR A 248 -8.50 12.61 -27.94
N GLY A 249 -7.40 13.37 -27.92
CA GLY A 249 -6.64 13.74 -29.12
C GLY A 249 -5.50 12.78 -29.45
N ASN A 250 -4.37 13.34 -29.91
CA ASN A 250 -3.19 12.57 -30.24
C ASN A 250 -2.52 12.00 -28.97
N LEU A 251 -2.64 10.69 -28.75
CA LEU A 251 -2.10 9.99 -27.59
C LEU A 251 -0.62 9.62 -27.68
N LYS A 252 0.04 9.81 -28.84
CA LYS A 252 1.47 9.49 -29.00
C LYS A 252 2.40 10.05 -27.92
N PRO A 253 2.21 11.30 -27.44
CA PRO A 253 3.07 11.88 -26.41
C PRO A 253 2.97 11.23 -25.02
N TYR A 254 1.97 10.38 -24.78
CA TYR A 254 1.70 9.74 -23.52
C TYR A 254 2.23 8.30 -23.45
N TYR A 255 2.54 7.69 -24.60
CA TYR A 255 3.03 6.29 -24.65
C TYR A 255 4.45 6.17 -24.07
N GLY A 256 4.69 5.05 -23.38
CA GLY A 256 5.98 4.73 -22.78
C GLY A 256 6.33 5.52 -21.52
N LEU A 257 5.44 6.39 -21.06
CA LEU A 257 5.61 7.09 -19.78
C LEU A 257 5.36 6.13 -18.60
N ARG A 258 6.09 6.36 -17.50
CA ARG A 258 5.76 5.72 -16.22
C ARG A 258 4.46 6.31 -15.68
N PHE A 259 3.77 5.57 -14.82
CA PHE A 259 2.45 5.98 -14.32
C PHE A 259 2.43 7.41 -13.74
N ALA A 260 3.40 7.76 -12.90
CA ALA A 260 3.48 9.11 -12.32
C ALA A 260 3.78 10.19 -13.38
N ASP A 261 4.65 9.90 -14.35
CA ASP A 261 4.98 10.81 -15.43
C ASP A 261 3.77 11.04 -16.35
N LEU A 262 3.00 9.96 -16.61
CA LEU A 262 1.73 10.02 -17.35
C LEU A 262 0.72 10.93 -16.65
N MET A 263 0.49 10.70 -15.34
CA MET A 263 -0.47 11.50 -14.58
C MET A 263 -0.06 12.96 -14.49
N ASN A 264 1.23 13.24 -14.30
CA ASN A 264 1.75 14.61 -14.29
C ASN A 264 1.54 15.29 -15.64
N LYS A 265 1.80 14.57 -16.75
CA LYS A 265 1.60 15.12 -18.08
C LYS A 265 0.13 15.43 -18.35
N ILE A 266 -0.78 14.51 -18.01
CA ILE A 266 -2.23 14.72 -18.14
C ILE A 266 -2.65 15.98 -17.36
N LEU A 267 -2.21 16.11 -16.11
CA LEU A 267 -2.51 17.26 -15.27
C LEU A 267 -2.04 18.58 -15.91
N LEU A 268 -0.81 18.62 -16.44
CA LEU A 268 -0.26 19.79 -17.08
C LEU A 268 -1.04 20.18 -18.34
N ASP A 269 -1.43 19.19 -19.15
CA ASP A 269 -2.20 19.44 -20.37
C ASP A 269 -3.62 19.92 -20.04
N GLN A 270 -4.27 19.43 -18.98
CA GLN A 270 -5.56 19.92 -18.48
C GLN A 270 -5.45 21.38 -18.02
N ILE A 271 -4.44 21.73 -17.20
CA ILE A 271 -4.22 23.11 -16.72
C ILE A 271 -3.96 24.08 -17.89
N THR A 272 -3.29 23.61 -18.94
CA THR A 272 -2.98 24.44 -20.11
C THR A 272 -4.23 24.68 -20.96
N ASN A 273 -5.09 23.66 -21.09
CA ASN A 273 -6.35 23.78 -21.84
C ASN A 273 -7.43 24.60 -21.11
N ASP A 274 -7.43 24.60 -19.76
CA ASP A 274 -8.36 25.43 -18.96
C ASP A 274 -8.00 26.93 -18.98
N LYS A 275 -6.83 27.28 -19.48
CA LYS A 275 -6.36 28.70 -19.60
C LYS A 275 -6.56 29.29 -21.00
N LEU A 276 -7.07 28.52 -21.95
CA LEU A 276 -7.39 28.96 -23.32
C LEU A 276 -8.91 28.99 -23.49
#